data_e644af9feff19449ae238e91a0a1be0a
#
_entry.id   e644af9feff19449ae238e91a0a1be0a
#
_cell.length_a   1.000
_cell.length_b   1.000
_cell.length_c   1.000
_cell.angle_alpha   90.00
_cell.angle_beta   90.00
_cell.angle_gamma   90.00
#
_symmetry.space_group_name_H-M   'P 1'
#
loop_
_entity.id
_entity.type
_entity.pdbx_description
1 polymer ?
#
loop_
_entity_poly.entity_id
_entity_poly.type
_entity_poly.pdbx_seq_one_letter_code
_entity_poly.pdbx_strand_id
1 'polypeptide(L)'
;IVNRVKEAGKYAFVHIDLVDGLSSKDGAIDFIRQYTKADGIISTKASQIKYARKQGLATIQRVFAIDSKAIDNIGNQVALSDVDMIEVMPGIIMPKVLKIIMEKTQVPVIAGGLIRDKEDVISALSAGVIAISTTKEDIWFM
;
A
#
# COMPACT_ATOMS: atom_id res chain seq x y z
N ILE A 1 2.78 9.48 16.58
CA ILE A 1 1.65 9.03 15.73
C ILE A 1 1.50 7.51 15.87
N VAL A 2 2.52 6.69 15.54
CA VAL A 2 2.45 5.21 15.57
C VAL A 2 1.89 4.69 16.90
N ASN A 3 2.43 5.12 18.04
CA ASN A 3 1.95 4.67 19.36
C ASN A 3 0.46 4.92 19.55
N ARG A 4 -0.04 6.11 19.18
CA ARG A 4 -1.48 6.44 19.29
C ARG A 4 -2.36 5.52 18.43
N VAL A 5 -1.90 5.17 17.23
CA VAL A 5 -2.60 4.19 16.34
C VAL A 5 -2.65 2.82 17.01
N LYS A 6 -1.53 2.39 17.60
CA LYS A 6 -1.44 1.10 18.30
C LYS A 6 -2.29 1.06 19.58
N GLU A 7 -2.32 2.13 20.35
CA GLU A 7 -3.17 2.29 21.56
C GLU A 7 -4.67 2.19 21.21
N ALA A 8 -5.04 2.65 20.00
CA ALA A 8 -6.40 2.50 19.47
C ALA A 8 -6.69 1.08 18.91
N GLY A 9 -5.79 0.11 19.06
CA GLY A 9 -5.95 -1.26 18.58
C GLY A 9 -5.90 -1.40 17.04
N LYS A 10 -5.30 -0.42 16.34
CA LYS A 10 -5.19 -0.40 14.88
C LYS A 10 -3.80 -0.80 14.41
N TYR A 11 -3.70 -1.20 13.15
CA TYR A 11 -2.42 -1.42 12.48
C TYR A 11 -1.81 -0.11 12.01
N ALA A 12 -0.50 0.04 12.20
CA ALA A 12 0.25 1.24 11.83
C ALA A 12 1.27 0.90 10.72
N PHE A 13 1.03 1.42 9.53
CA PHE A 13 1.98 1.34 8.41
C PHE A 13 2.63 2.69 8.18
N VAL A 14 3.95 2.71 8.01
CA VAL A 14 4.72 3.94 7.76
C VAL A 14 5.09 4.03 6.28
N HIS A 15 4.64 5.09 5.61
CA HIS A 15 5.05 5.36 4.22
C HIS A 15 6.44 5.99 4.23
N ILE A 16 7.48 5.16 4.14
CA ILE A 16 8.87 5.59 4.38
C ILE A 16 9.40 6.55 3.32
N ASP A 17 8.87 6.51 2.11
CA ASP A 17 9.28 7.44 1.03
C ASP A 17 8.87 8.90 1.31
N LEU A 18 7.92 9.12 2.23
CA LEU A 18 7.36 10.42 2.57
C LEU A 18 7.77 10.95 3.95
N VAL A 19 8.64 10.24 4.67
CA VAL A 19 9.12 10.68 5.99
C VAL A 19 10.36 11.53 5.82
N ASP A 20 10.23 12.82 6.11
CA ASP A 20 11.36 13.75 6.11
C ASP A 20 12.45 13.29 7.09
N GLY A 21 13.69 13.35 6.66
CA GLY A 21 14.85 12.96 7.47
C GLY A 21 15.15 11.45 7.48
N LEU A 22 14.29 10.60 6.97
CA LEU A 22 14.60 9.20 6.71
C LEU A 22 15.13 9.04 5.28
N SER A 23 16.38 8.60 5.16
CA SER A 23 16.93 8.29 3.84
C SER A 23 16.27 7.04 3.25
N SER A 24 16.20 6.96 1.92
CA SER A 24 15.72 5.76 1.21
C SER A 24 16.69 4.56 1.31
N LYS A 25 17.39 4.40 2.42
CA LYS A 25 18.35 3.32 2.67
C LYS A 25 17.78 2.35 3.71
N ASP A 26 18.38 1.17 3.79
CA ASP A 26 18.00 0.10 4.72
C ASP A 26 17.95 0.58 6.19
N GLY A 27 18.85 1.49 6.58
CA GLY A 27 18.87 2.07 7.92
C GLY A 27 17.58 2.81 8.33
N ALA A 28 16.78 3.30 7.37
CA ALA A 28 15.47 3.86 7.68
C ALA A 28 14.49 2.78 8.15
N ILE A 29 14.55 1.61 7.53
CA ILE A 29 13.73 0.45 7.89
C ILE A 29 14.16 -0.10 9.24
N ASP A 30 15.48 -0.20 9.49
CA ASP A 30 16.03 -0.61 10.78
C ASP A 30 15.58 0.34 11.90
N PHE A 31 15.59 1.66 11.63
CA PHE A 31 15.08 2.65 12.58
C PHE A 31 13.58 2.42 12.89
N ILE A 32 12.74 2.25 11.87
CA ILE A 32 11.31 1.98 12.06
C ILE A 32 11.11 0.72 12.90
N ARG A 33 11.83 -0.36 12.56
CA ARG A 33 11.73 -1.66 13.24
C ARG A 33 12.18 -1.59 14.70
N GLN A 34 13.25 -0.85 14.98
CA GLN A 34 13.87 -0.81 16.31
C GLN A 34 13.21 0.21 17.25
N TYR A 35 12.82 1.37 16.73
CA TYR A 35 12.40 2.51 17.55
C TYR A 35 10.90 2.82 17.49
N THR A 36 10.13 2.05 16.72
CA THR A 36 8.68 2.23 16.64
C THR A 36 7.93 0.92 16.85
N LYS A 37 6.61 1.02 17.11
CA LYS A 37 5.70 -0.11 17.16
C LYS A 37 4.93 -0.29 15.83
N ALA A 38 5.49 0.19 14.72
CA ALA A 38 4.86 0.03 13.41
C ALA A 38 4.75 -1.46 13.04
N ASP A 39 3.61 -1.84 12.48
CA ASP A 39 3.37 -3.20 12.00
C ASP A 39 4.03 -3.44 10.65
N GLY A 40 4.20 -2.37 9.86
CA GLY A 40 4.76 -2.49 8.52
C GLY A 40 5.11 -1.15 7.89
N ILE A 41 5.51 -1.24 6.63
CA ILE A 41 5.85 -0.08 5.80
C ILE A 41 5.07 -0.06 4.49
N ILE A 42 4.96 1.15 3.93
CA ILE A 42 4.55 1.39 2.55
C ILE A 42 5.73 2.01 1.81
N SER A 43 6.05 1.51 0.62
CA SER A 43 7.06 2.10 -0.25
C SER A 43 6.76 1.85 -1.73
N THR A 44 7.22 2.75 -2.59
CA THR A 44 7.22 2.56 -4.06
C THR A 44 8.40 1.72 -4.53
N LYS A 45 9.41 1.50 -3.68
CA LYS A 45 10.69 0.89 -4.01
C LYS A 45 10.73 -0.60 -3.64
N ALA A 46 10.76 -1.48 -4.63
CA ALA A 46 10.82 -2.92 -4.44
C ALA A 46 11.99 -3.38 -3.54
N SER A 47 13.16 -2.71 -3.62
CA SER A 47 14.31 -3.02 -2.76
C SER A 47 14.01 -2.81 -1.28
N GLN A 48 13.32 -1.72 -0.93
CA GLN A 48 12.93 -1.43 0.45
C GLN A 48 11.86 -2.38 0.97
N ILE A 49 10.86 -2.71 0.13
CA ILE A 49 9.86 -3.74 0.44
C ILE A 49 10.55 -5.07 0.79
N LYS A 50 11.45 -5.52 -0.09
CA LYS A 50 12.19 -6.76 0.13
C LYS A 50 13.05 -6.76 1.39
N TYR A 51 13.68 -5.64 1.70
CA TYR A 51 14.46 -5.50 2.93
C TYR A 51 13.58 -5.50 4.17
N ALA A 52 12.48 -4.73 4.18
CA ALA A 52 11.54 -4.66 5.29
C ALA A 52 10.91 -6.03 5.62
N ARG A 53 10.55 -6.80 4.58
CA ARG A 53 10.05 -8.15 4.76
C ARG A 53 11.07 -9.07 5.45
N LYS A 54 12.35 -8.98 5.07
CA LYS A 54 13.43 -9.72 5.76
C LYS A 54 13.59 -9.32 7.23
N GLN A 55 13.25 -8.07 7.58
CA GLN A 55 13.24 -7.59 8.96
C GLN A 55 11.97 -7.97 9.74
N GLY A 56 11.04 -8.71 9.11
CA GLY A 56 9.79 -9.17 9.74
C GLY A 56 8.70 -8.10 9.83
N LEU A 57 8.78 -7.02 9.04
CA LEU A 57 7.74 -6.03 8.90
C LEU A 57 6.75 -6.44 7.80
N ALA A 58 5.46 -6.20 8.02
CA ALA A 58 4.47 -6.31 6.96
C ALA A 58 4.71 -5.24 5.88
N THR A 59 4.42 -5.56 4.64
CA THR A 59 4.83 -4.73 3.50
C THR A 59 3.67 -4.42 2.57
N ILE A 60 3.56 -3.15 2.18
CA ILE A 60 2.65 -2.67 1.15
C ILE A 60 3.48 -1.98 0.07
N GLN A 61 3.47 -2.50 -1.14
CA GLN A 61 4.09 -1.81 -2.27
C GLN A 61 3.08 -0.93 -2.97
N ARG A 62 3.38 0.37 -3.06
CA ARG A 62 2.57 1.31 -3.85
C ARG A 62 2.96 1.21 -5.31
N VAL A 63 1.96 1.00 -6.17
CA VAL A 63 2.11 0.92 -7.62
C VAL A 63 1.16 1.90 -8.32
N PHE A 64 1.57 2.40 -9.47
CA PHE A 64 0.80 3.40 -10.23
C PHE A 64 0.29 2.79 -11.54
N ALA A 65 -1.03 2.76 -11.69
CA ALA A 65 -1.73 2.27 -12.88
C ALA A 65 -2.02 3.43 -13.86
N ILE A 66 -0.95 4.02 -14.42
CA ILE A 66 -1.04 5.22 -15.26
C ILE A 66 -1.26 4.92 -16.75
N ASP A 67 -0.83 3.77 -17.21
CA ASP A 67 -1.00 3.30 -18.59
C ASP A 67 -0.95 1.77 -18.68
N SER A 68 -1.19 1.24 -19.88
CA SER A 68 -1.20 -0.21 -20.11
C SER A 68 0.14 -0.87 -19.80
N LYS A 69 1.25 -0.21 -20.08
CA LYS A 69 2.59 -0.73 -19.82
C LYS A 69 2.87 -0.83 -18.32
N ALA A 70 2.45 0.17 -17.54
CA ALA A 70 2.54 0.14 -16.09
C ALA A 70 1.74 -1.04 -15.52
N ILE A 71 0.49 -1.24 -15.98
CA ILE A 71 -0.37 -2.35 -15.56
C ILE A 71 0.27 -3.71 -15.91
N ASP A 72 0.82 -3.84 -17.12
CA ASP A 72 1.49 -5.08 -17.53
C ASP A 72 2.73 -5.41 -16.68
N ASN A 73 3.43 -4.40 -16.18
CA ASN A 73 4.62 -4.56 -15.36
C ASN A 73 4.33 -4.82 -13.87
N ILE A 74 3.11 -4.55 -13.38
CA ILE A 74 2.79 -4.69 -11.95
C ILE A 74 3.07 -6.11 -11.47
N GLY A 75 2.68 -7.14 -12.22
CA GLY A 75 2.93 -8.53 -11.86
C GLY A 75 4.42 -8.85 -11.67
N ASN A 76 5.28 -8.36 -12.55
CA ASN A 76 6.73 -8.52 -12.44
C ASN A 76 7.30 -7.78 -11.22
N GLN A 77 6.84 -6.55 -10.95
CA GLN A 77 7.28 -5.76 -9.80
C GLN A 77 6.92 -6.46 -8.49
N VAL A 78 5.71 -6.99 -8.39
CA VAL A 78 5.22 -7.72 -7.21
C VAL A 78 6.04 -9.00 -6.99
N ALA A 79 6.27 -9.78 -8.04
CA ALA A 79 7.08 -10.99 -7.96
C ALA A 79 8.53 -10.72 -7.51
N LEU A 80 9.12 -9.61 -7.97
CA LEU A 80 10.48 -9.21 -7.59
C LEU A 80 10.59 -8.73 -6.14
N SER A 81 9.56 -8.09 -5.62
CA SER A 81 9.57 -7.51 -4.26
C SER A 81 9.18 -8.50 -3.17
N ASP A 82 8.48 -9.57 -3.52
CA ASP A 82 7.92 -10.54 -2.56
C ASP A 82 7.06 -9.84 -1.50
N VAL A 83 6.19 -8.94 -1.93
CA VAL A 83 5.38 -8.07 -1.07
C VAL A 83 4.15 -8.80 -0.52
N ASP A 84 3.67 -8.40 0.67
CA ASP A 84 2.46 -8.97 1.27
C ASP A 84 1.17 -8.43 0.63
N MET A 85 1.14 -7.15 0.27
CA MET A 85 0.00 -6.47 -0.34
C MET A 85 0.47 -5.37 -1.28
N ILE A 86 -0.37 -4.97 -2.24
CA ILE A 86 -0.12 -3.78 -3.06
C ILE A 86 -1.19 -2.71 -2.83
N GLU A 87 -0.78 -1.47 -2.91
CA GLU A 87 -1.68 -0.33 -3.01
C GLU A 87 -1.65 0.23 -4.43
N VAL A 88 -2.77 0.16 -5.12
CA VAL A 88 -2.91 0.65 -6.50
C VAL A 88 -3.40 2.08 -6.48
N MET A 89 -2.71 2.96 -7.18
CA MET A 89 -3.07 4.37 -7.37
C MET A 89 -3.18 4.74 -8.86
N PRO A 90 -4.18 5.53 -9.24
CA PRO A 90 -5.33 5.99 -8.46
C PRO A 90 -6.36 4.88 -8.22
N GLY A 91 -7.02 4.88 -7.05
CA GLY A 91 -8.01 3.85 -6.67
C GLY A 91 -9.34 3.94 -7.40
N ILE A 92 -9.63 5.07 -8.06
CA ILE A 92 -10.84 5.31 -8.86
C ILE A 92 -10.73 4.77 -10.30
N ILE A 93 -9.73 3.94 -10.61
CA ILE A 93 -9.67 3.31 -11.94
C ILE A 93 -10.86 2.37 -12.13
N MET A 94 -11.21 2.17 -13.41
CA MET A 94 -12.33 1.29 -13.76
C MET A 94 -12.22 -0.08 -13.09
N PRO A 95 -13.30 -0.64 -12.52
CA PRO A 95 -13.32 -1.96 -11.88
C PRO A 95 -12.71 -3.07 -12.74
N LYS A 96 -12.88 -2.99 -14.06
CA LYS A 96 -12.26 -3.89 -15.02
C LYS A 96 -10.72 -3.89 -14.91
N VAL A 97 -10.12 -2.71 -14.73
CA VAL A 97 -8.66 -2.58 -14.63
C VAL A 97 -8.16 -3.15 -13.31
N LEU A 98 -8.86 -2.90 -12.21
CA LEU A 98 -8.56 -3.51 -10.91
C LEU A 98 -8.56 -5.05 -11.00
N LYS A 99 -9.55 -5.64 -11.67
CA LYS A 99 -9.61 -7.10 -11.88
C LYS A 99 -8.39 -7.62 -12.64
N ILE A 100 -7.99 -6.95 -13.72
CA ILE A 100 -6.79 -7.31 -14.49
C ILE A 100 -5.53 -7.28 -13.59
N ILE A 101 -5.40 -6.26 -12.74
CA ILE A 101 -4.26 -6.15 -11.81
C ILE A 101 -4.29 -7.31 -10.81
N MET A 102 -5.43 -7.62 -10.20
CA MET A 102 -5.57 -8.72 -9.23
C MET A 102 -5.24 -10.08 -9.85
N GLU A 103 -5.65 -10.32 -11.10
CA GLU A 103 -5.31 -11.54 -11.83
C GLU A 103 -3.80 -11.68 -12.06
N LYS A 104 -3.10 -10.55 -12.29
CA LYS A 104 -1.65 -10.54 -12.54
C LYS A 104 -0.80 -10.67 -11.27
N THR A 105 -1.29 -10.22 -10.13
CA THR A 105 -0.46 -10.08 -8.92
C THR A 105 -0.63 -11.21 -7.92
N GLN A 106 -1.82 -11.79 -7.81
CA GLN A 106 -2.22 -12.81 -6.85
C GLN A 106 -1.96 -12.44 -5.36
N VAL A 107 -1.65 -11.18 -5.08
CA VAL A 107 -1.55 -10.63 -3.72
C VAL A 107 -2.74 -9.72 -3.43
N PRO A 108 -3.12 -9.54 -2.16
CA PRO A 108 -4.20 -8.62 -1.79
C PRO A 108 -3.96 -7.21 -2.31
N VAL A 109 -5.02 -6.58 -2.82
CA VAL A 109 -4.98 -5.24 -3.42
C VAL A 109 -5.75 -4.25 -2.56
N ILE A 110 -5.14 -3.11 -2.29
CA ILE A 110 -5.73 -1.92 -1.66
C ILE A 110 -5.92 -0.88 -2.77
N ALA A 111 -7.08 -0.22 -2.82
CA ALA A 111 -7.29 0.91 -3.73
C ALA A 111 -7.04 2.23 -3.01
N GLY A 112 -6.13 3.05 -3.53
CA GLY A 112 -5.76 4.32 -2.92
C GLY A 112 -5.70 5.49 -3.90
N GLY A 113 -5.87 6.70 -3.36
CA GLY A 113 -5.80 7.94 -4.14
C GLY A 113 -7.06 8.26 -4.94
N LEU A 114 -7.44 9.54 -4.89
CA LEU A 114 -8.60 10.16 -5.55
C LEU A 114 -9.97 9.64 -5.08
N ILE A 115 -10.07 8.75 -4.13
CA ILE A 115 -11.34 8.23 -3.57
C ILE A 115 -11.96 9.31 -2.71
N ARG A 116 -13.19 9.74 -3.07
CA ARG A 116 -13.82 10.94 -2.51
C ARG A 116 -15.18 10.73 -1.87
N ASP A 117 -15.89 9.68 -2.27
CA ASP A 117 -17.26 9.43 -1.83
C ASP A 117 -17.53 7.93 -1.66
N LYS A 118 -18.76 7.63 -1.26
CA LYS A 118 -19.21 6.27 -1.01
C LYS A 118 -19.30 5.43 -2.28
N GLU A 119 -19.64 6.04 -3.40
CA GLU A 119 -19.70 5.36 -4.70
C GLU A 119 -18.33 4.86 -5.13
N ASP A 120 -17.29 5.67 -4.96
CA ASP A 120 -15.90 5.27 -5.23
C ASP A 120 -15.51 4.05 -4.37
N VAL A 121 -15.83 4.09 -3.08
CA VAL A 121 -15.56 3.00 -2.13
C VAL A 121 -16.27 1.72 -2.56
N ILE A 122 -17.58 1.80 -2.83
CA ILE A 122 -18.38 0.64 -3.24
C ILE A 122 -17.87 0.07 -4.56
N SER A 123 -17.54 0.93 -5.52
CA SER A 123 -17.01 0.52 -6.83
C SER A 123 -15.71 -0.27 -6.68
N ALA A 124 -14.76 0.23 -5.90
CA ALA A 124 -13.48 -0.45 -5.68
C ALA A 124 -13.65 -1.78 -4.91
N LEU A 125 -14.43 -1.78 -3.82
CA LEU A 125 -14.69 -3.01 -3.05
C LEU A 125 -15.42 -4.07 -3.87
N SER A 126 -16.39 -3.65 -4.70
CA SER A 126 -17.12 -4.55 -5.61
C SER A 126 -16.22 -5.15 -6.69
N ALA A 127 -15.11 -4.50 -7.02
CA ALA A 127 -14.11 -5.05 -7.92
C ALA A 127 -13.26 -6.16 -7.27
N GLY A 128 -13.26 -6.24 -5.93
CA GLY A 128 -12.57 -7.29 -5.18
C GLY A 128 -11.35 -6.83 -4.38
N VAL A 129 -11.08 -5.51 -4.27
CA VAL A 129 -10.00 -5.02 -3.40
C VAL A 129 -10.36 -5.27 -1.94
N ILE A 130 -9.34 -5.49 -1.10
CA ILE A 130 -9.56 -5.83 0.31
C ILE A 130 -9.74 -4.61 1.22
N ALA A 131 -9.30 -3.44 0.78
CA ALA A 131 -9.34 -2.20 1.57
C ALA A 131 -9.24 -0.96 0.68
N ILE A 132 -9.58 0.17 1.29
CA ILE A 132 -9.49 1.50 0.69
C ILE A 132 -8.48 2.33 1.48
N SER A 133 -7.63 3.07 0.77
CA SER A 133 -6.71 4.06 1.34
C SER A 133 -7.15 5.46 0.92
N THR A 134 -7.56 6.27 1.89
CA THR A 134 -8.01 7.65 1.66
C THR A 134 -7.65 8.55 2.82
N THR A 135 -7.36 9.82 2.53
CA THR A 135 -7.16 10.89 3.53
C THR A 135 -8.46 11.62 3.87
N LYS A 136 -9.57 11.27 3.21
CA LYS A 136 -10.88 11.90 3.46
C LYS A 136 -11.55 11.25 4.67
N GLU A 137 -11.56 11.96 5.79
CA GLU A 137 -12.04 11.45 7.08
C GLU A 137 -13.52 11.04 7.06
N ASP A 138 -14.37 11.76 6.31
CA ASP A 138 -15.80 11.44 6.16
C ASP A 138 -16.05 10.01 5.66
N ILE A 139 -15.09 9.44 4.93
CA ILE A 139 -15.17 8.08 4.39
C ILE A 139 -14.84 7.01 5.43
N TRP A 140 -14.07 7.36 6.48
CA TRP A 140 -13.58 6.37 7.45
C TRP A 140 -14.67 5.76 8.32
N PHE A 141 -15.82 6.43 8.41
CA PHE A 141 -16.92 6.06 9.29
C PHE A 141 -18.24 5.73 8.55
N MET A 142 -18.14 5.47 7.25
CA MET A 142 -19.28 5.06 6.43
C MET A 142 -19.66 3.59 6.65
#